data_007e1a6e52e7b9dd06dac1e92cb283e6
#
_entry.id   007e1a6e52e7b9dd06dac1e92cb283e6
#
_cell.length_a   1.000
_cell.length_b   1.000
_cell.length_c   1.000
_cell.angle_alpha   90.00
_cell.angle_beta   90.00
_cell.angle_gamma   90.00
#
_symmetry.space_group_name_H-M   'P 1'
#
loop_
_entity.id
_entity.type
_entity.pdbx_description
1 polymer ?
#
loop_
_entity_poly.entity_id
_entity_poly.type
_entity_poly.pdbx_seq_one_letter_code
_entity_poly.pdbx_strand_id
1 'polypeptide(L)'
;MNTLDTFINTLPPAESDAVYNWLGAARQRETAPFALLSNREPIADRLPRPNPDDPRAIRRVGVIGGGTAGYLTALALRTKRPWLEVSLVESPTIPIIGVGEATTPGMVMFLHHYLNIDPAELYRHVQPTWKQGIYFDWGPRPRGFMAPFDWDSNSVGMIGALETSGTIDGFTLQAQLMAAGRAPVFEVDDEPVSLMKYLPFAYHLDNARFVAYLAELAKERGVLHVEAQLSDVVTSGEEWVEHLVATDGRSLDFDFYVDCTGFRSVILEKAFGTRFHSYADSLFTDSAVTGNVPHDGVLTCYTSAVTMDAGWCWGIPTPESDHHGYVYSSAAISDDEAAAELARRYPGISAPRQVRFRIGRHDKAWRGNVMAIGNSYAFVEPLESTGLLMITSSIQAMIASLPASWAEPDPREMVNIGIADRWEAIRWFLSIHYKFNTRKDTPFWQQVRTDTNVAGAQPMLDMFASGAPLQNRNPLVRSYALAAAPTFYGLAGVDTILLGQRVPCRTLPSLEPIEKWQARYDAAAALVKRAMPHHEALAAFHSTPRLNEELLADADSWAGRQVASQVGLG
;
A
#
# COMPACT_ATOMS: atom_id res chain seq x y z
N MET A 1 -33.08 11.93 -7.78
CA MET A 1 -33.05 10.55 -7.27
C MET A 1 -31.59 10.18 -7.27
N ASN A 2 -31.05 9.65 -6.18
CA ASN A 2 -29.61 9.27 -6.11
C ASN A 2 -29.38 8.14 -7.13
N THR A 3 -28.30 8.17 -7.90
CA THR A 3 -27.94 7.17 -8.90
C THR A 3 -27.92 5.74 -8.34
N LEU A 4 -27.57 5.61 -7.06
CA LEU A 4 -27.59 4.33 -6.33
C LEU A 4 -29.04 3.81 -6.15
N ASP A 5 -29.96 4.66 -5.72
CA ASP A 5 -31.36 4.26 -5.54
C ASP A 5 -31.98 3.85 -6.88
N THR A 6 -31.62 4.55 -7.96
CA THR A 6 -32.05 4.20 -9.31
C THR A 6 -31.52 2.81 -9.69
N PHE A 7 -30.23 2.54 -9.46
CA PHE A 7 -29.63 1.23 -9.71
C PHE A 7 -30.29 0.12 -8.88
N ILE A 8 -30.44 0.31 -7.57
CA ILE A 8 -31.05 -0.69 -6.67
C ILE A 8 -32.47 -1.03 -7.10
N ASN A 9 -33.23 -0.03 -7.53
CA ASN A 9 -34.61 -0.22 -8.01
C ASN A 9 -34.72 -1.01 -9.33
N THR A 10 -33.63 -1.17 -10.07
CA THR A 10 -33.56 -2.04 -11.27
C THR A 10 -33.25 -3.50 -10.94
N LEU A 11 -32.87 -3.79 -9.69
CA LEU A 11 -32.49 -5.14 -9.27
C LEU A 11 -33.71 -5.99 -8.88
N PRO A 12 -33.65 -7.32 -9.08
CA PRO A 12 -34.59 -8.23 -8.43
C PRO A 12 -34.56 -8.07 -6.90
N PRO A 13 -35.66 -8.32 -6.17
CA PRO A 13 -35.75 -8.06 -4.74
C PRO A 13 -34.61 -8.70 -3.91
N ALA A 14 -34.23 -9.95 -4.19
CA ALA A 14 -33.16 -10.61 -3.47
C ALA A 14 -31.77 -9.95 -3.68
N GLU A 15 -31.50 -9.47 -4.90
CA GLU A 15 -30.26 -8.74 -5.22
C GLU A 15 -30.29 -7.33 -4.60
N SER A 16 -31.42 -6.65 -4.64
CA SER A 16 -31.65 -5.37 -3.99
C SER A 16 -31.38 -5.46 -2.48
N ASP A 17 -31.97 -6.45 -1.82
CA ASP A 17 -31.76 -6.72 -0.38
C ASP A 17 -30.28 -7.04 -0.08
N ALA A 18 -29.61 -7.78 -0.94
CA ALA A 18 -28.19 -8.09 -0.81
C ALA A 18 -27.32 -6.82 -0.90
N VAL A 19 -27.61 -5.94 -1.85
CA VAL A 19 -26.91 -4.65 -1.99
C VAL A 19 -27.18 -3.76 -0.77
N TYR A 20 -28.40 -3.64 -0.28
CA TYR A 20 -28.71 -2.88 0.94
C TYR A 20 -28.01 -3.46 2.18
N ASN A 21 -28.03 -4.77 2.36
CA ASN A 21 -27.33 -5.40 3.46
C ASN A 21 -25.82 -5.20 3.38
N TRP A 22 -25.25 -5.29 2.17
CA TRP A 22 -23.85 -5.04 1.92
C TRP A 22 -23.48 -3.56 2.16
N LEU A 23 -24.28 -2.60 1.70
CA LEU A 23 -24.08 -1.18 1.99
C LEU A 23 -24.18 -0.89 3.50
N GLY A 24 -25.10 -1.55 4.19
CA GLY A 24 -25.22 -1.48 5.66
C GLY A 24 -23.97 -2.03 6.36
N ALA A 25 -23.46 -3.17 5.92
CA ALA A 25 -22.20 -3.73 6.42
C ALA A 25 -21.02 -2.82 6.06
N ALA A 26 -20.97 -2.27 4.85
CA ALA A 26 -19.95 -1.30 4.44
C ALA A 26 -19.96 -0.04 5.30
N ARG A 27 -21.12 0.44 5.73
CA ARG A 27 -21.27 1.58 6.64
C ARG A 27 -20.79 1.29 8.07
N GLN A 28 -20.81 0.02 8.50
CA GLN A 28 -20.39 -0.40 9.84
C GLN A 28 -18.94 -0.87 9.91
N ARG A 29 -18.27 -0.99 8.75
CA ARG A 29 -16.87 -1.42 8.72
C ARG A 29 -16.01 -0.45 9.48
N GLU A 30 -15.29 -0.97 10.46
CA GLU A 30 -14.14 -0.28 11.01
C GLU A 30 -13.09 -0.21 9.91
N THR A 31 -12.82 0.99 9.44
CA THR A 31 -11.74 1.27 8.49
C THR A 31 -10.38 1.25 9.18
N ALA A 32 -10.26 0.43 10.24
CA ALA A 32 -9.11 0.39 11.13
C ALA A 32 -7.75 0.25 10.42
N PRO A 33 -7.55 -0.59 9.39
CA PRO A 33 -6.25 -0.69 8.74
C PRO A 33 -5.84 0.59 8.02
N PHE A 34 -6.81 1.33 7.50
CA PHE A 34 -6.57 2.58 6.78
C PHE A 34 -6.70 3.80 7.68
N ALA A 35 -7.40 3.68 8.80
CA ALA A 35 -7.53 4.72 9.82
C ALA A 35 -6.20 5.08 10.51
N LEU A 36 -5.21 4.19 10.49
CA LEU A 36 -3.85 4.50 10.94
C LEU A 36 -3.16 5.57 10.09
N LEU A 37 -3.61 5.74 8.86
CA LEU A 37 -3.13 6.78 7.94
C LEU A 37 -4.05 7.99 7.91
N SER A 38 -5.24 7.83 8.46
CA SER A 38 -6.22 8.88 8.50
C SER A 38 -5.96 9.78 9.71
N ASN A 39 -5.63 10.79 9.46
CA ASN A 39 -5.29 12.06 9.98
C ASN A 39 -6.22 12.61 11.04
N ARG A 40 -5.83 12.43 12.25
CA ARG A 40 -6.02 13.45 13.26
C ARG A 40 -4.97 14.57 13.05
N GLU A 41 -4.71 14.90 11.77
CA GLU A 41 -3.78 15.96 11.48
C GLU A 41 -4.37 17.30 11.89
N PRO A 42 -3.58 18.14 12.55
CA PRO A 42 -3.99 19.50 12.78
C PRO A 42 -4.33 20.15 11.44
N ILE A 43 -5.38 20.97 11.42
CA ILE A 43 -5.70 21.80 10.26
C ILE A 43 -4.46 22.60 9.89
N ALA A 44 -4.09 22.62 8.60
CA ALA A 44 -2.85 23.25 8.14
C ALA A 44 -2.67 24.68 8.69
N ASP A 45 -3.74 25.47 8.75
CA ASP A 45 -3.71 26.82 9.31
C ASP A 45 -3.43 26.91 10.82
N ARG A 46 -3.54 25.80 11.55
CA ARG A 46 -3.25 25.68 12.97
C ARG A 46 -1.89 25.07 13.28
N LEU A 47 -1.16 24.63 12.26
CA LEU A 47 0.21 24.20 12.45
C LEU A 47 1.09 25.39 12.85
N PRO A 48 2.06 25.21 13.75
CA PRO A 48 2.93 26.30 14.18
C PRO A 48 3.73 26.84 13.00
N ARG A 49 3.74 28.17 12.85
CA ARG A 49 4.53 28.86 11.84
C ARG A 49 5.84 29.34 12.45
N PRO A 50 6.94 29.35 11.70
CA PRO A 50 8.22 29.82 12.19
C PRO A 50 8.15 31.32 12.54
N ASN A 51 8.68 31.68 13.69
CA ASN A 51 8.87 33.10 14.06
C ASN A 51 9.97 33.70 13.15
N PRO A 52 9.73 34.79 12.45
CA PRO A 52 10.75 35.44 11.59
C PRO A 52 12.03 35.82 12.32
N ASP A 53 11.94 36.17 13.60
CA ASP A 53 13.07 36.61 14.41
C ASP A 53 13.82 35.47 15.13
N ASP A 54 13.34 34.22 15.01
CA ASP A 54 14.03 33.08 15.61
C ASP A 54 15.14 32.58 14.67
N PRO A 55 16.41 32.64 15.08
CA PRO A 55 17.53 32.14 14.26
C PRO A 55 17.54 30.63 14.08
N ARG A 56 16.77 29.88 14.88
CA ARG A 56 16.64 28.43 14.80
C ARG A 56 15.34 27.97 14.11
N ALA A 57 14.59 28.92 13.55
CA ALA A 57 13.35 28.62 12.84
C ALA A 57 13.62 27.78 11.60
N ILE A 58 12.75 26.79 11.35
CA ILE A 58 12.80 25.94 10.15
C ILE A 58 12.00 26.64 9.06
N ARG A 59 12.67 27.11 8.01
CA ARG A 59 12.09 27.84 6.88
C ARG A 59 12.34 27.16 5.56
N ARG A 60 13.55 26.56 5.39
CA ARG A 60 14.02 25.95 4.16
C ARG A 60 14.16 24.44 4.35
N VAL A 61 13.49 23.68 3.52
CA VAL A 61 13.53 22.22 3.56
C VAL A 61 14.10 21.70 2.24
N GLY A 62 15.17 20.91 2.34
CA GLY A 62 15.76 20.20 1.21
C GLY A 62 15.27 18.74 1.13
N VAL A 63 14.55 18.39 0.09
CA VAL A 63 14.17 17.01 -0.21
C VAL A 63 15.17 16.45 -1.21
N ILE A 64 15.92 15.42 -0.80
CA ILE A 64 17.06 14.91 -1.54
C ILE A 64 16.69 13.59 -2.23
N GLY A 65 16.48 13.65 -3.54
CA GLY A 65 16.08 12.52 -4.38
C GLY A 65 14.78 12.78 -5.16
N GLY A 66 14.81 12.64 -6.48
CA GLY A 66 13.71 12.91 -7.42
C GLY A 66 12.86 11.69 -7.76
N GLY A 67 12.81 10.67 -6.90
CA GLY A 67 11.89 9.55 -7.05
C GLY A 67 10.51 9.82 -6.44
N THR A 68 9.62 8.82 -6.47
CA THR A 68 8.26 8.89 -5.94
C THR A 68 8.22 9.40 -4.49
N ALA A 69 9.11 8.91 -3.62
CA ALA A 69 9.19 9.36 -2.22
C ALA A 69 9.52 10.86 -2.11
N GLY A 70 10.45 11.34 -2.91
CA GLY A 70 10.86 12.76 -2.89
C GLY A 70 9.75 13.69 -3.37
N TYR A 71 9.14 13.40 -4.50
CA TYR A 71 8.04 14.24 -5.02
C TYR A 71 6.81 14.23 -4.10
N LEU A 72 6.40 13.06 -3.58
CA LEU A 72 5.29 12.99 -2.61
C LEU A 72 5.60 13.78 -1.33
N THR A 73 6.85 13.73 -0.85
CA THR A 73 7.30 14.51 0.31
C THR A 73 7.25 16.01 0.05
N ALA A 74 7.80 16.46 -1.09
CA ALA A 74 7.83 17.87 -1.46
C ALA A 74 6.41 18.44 -1.64
N LEU A 75 5.54 17.69 -2.31
CA LEU A 75 4.12 18.04 -2.48
C LEU A 75 3.38 18.12 -1.14
N ALA A 76 3.63 17.17 -0.22
CA ALA A 76 3.01 17.18 1.11
C ALA A 76 3.46 18.40 1.93
N LEU A 77 4.74 18.72 1.92
CA LEU A 77 5.28 19.93 2.58
C LEU A 77 4.63 21.20 2.01
N ARG A 78 4.53 21.33 0.69
CA ARG A 78 3.90 22.51 0.05
C ARG A 78 2.39 22.59 0.36
N THR A 79 1.70 21.44 0.43
CA THR A 79 0.26 21.40 0.68
C THR A 79 -0.08 21.70 2.14
N LYS A 80 0.70 21.14 3.09
CA LYS A 80 0.38 21.21 4.52
C LYS A 80 1.13 22.31 5.27
N ARG A 81 2.28 22.73 4.78
CA ARG A 81 3.12 23.78 5.36
C ARG A 81 3.53 24.80 4.30
N PRO A 82 2.57 25.54 3.70
CA PRO A 82 2.80 26.39 2.52
C PRO A 82 3.78 27.55 2.76
N TRP A 83 4.11 27.85 4.01
CA TRP A 83 5.09 28.88 4.38
C TRP A 83 6.54 28.41 4.30
N LEU A 84 6.78 27.09 4.14
CA LEU A 84 8.13 26.56 3.97
C LEU A 84 8.60 26.76 2.53
N GLU A 85 9.84 27.15 2.37
CA GLU A 85 10.55 27.05 1.11
C GLU A 85 11.02 25.60 0.94
N VAL A 86 10.51 24.92 -0.08
CA VAL A 86 10.80 23.50 -0.33
C VAL A 86 11.58 23.38 -1.62
N SER A 87 12.79 22.83 -1.51
CA SER A 87 13.64 22.50 -2.65
C SER A 87 13.73 20.99 -2.82
N LEU A 88 13.55 20.50 -4.04
CA LEU A 88 13.79 19.10 -4.39
C LEU A 88 15.09 19.02 -5.15
N VAL A 89 16.08 18.30 -4.60
CA VAL A 89 17.41 18.11 -5.20
C VAL A 89 17.44 16.78 -5.91
N GLU A 90 17.59 16.80 -7.22
CA GLU A 90 17.57 15.61 -8.08
C GLU A 90 18.84 15.50 -8.91
N SER A 91 19.39 14.28 -8.99
CA SER A 91 20.54 14.00 -9.86
C SER A 91 20.08 13.70 -11.29
N PRO A 92 20.60 14.40 -12.30
CA PRO A 92 20.23 14.16 -13.69
C PRO A 92 20.76 12.82 -14.24
N THR A 93 21.65 12.15 -13.52
CA THR A 93 22.33 10.93 -13.99
C THR A 93 21.81 9.64 -13.33
N ILE A 94 20.97 9.74 -12.29
CA ILE A 94 20.46 8.58 -11.58
C ILE A 94 19.05 8.28 -12.11
N PRO A 95 18.87 7.14 -12.81
CA PRO A 95 17.55 6.80 -13.34
C PRO A 95 16.59 6.44 -12.20
N ILE A 96 15.33 6.79 -12.40
CA ILE A 96 14.23 6.32 -11.55
C ILE A 96 14.10 4.79 -11.71
N ILE A 97 13.87 4.08 -10.62
CA ILE A 97 13.57 2.65 -10.66
C ILE A 97 12.15 2.52 -11.24
N GLY A 98 12.08 2.31 -12.55
CA GLY A 98 10.81 2.21 -13.29
C GLY A 98 10.28 0.78 -13.27
N VAL A 99 9.52 0.43 -12.25
CA VAL A 99 8.67 -0.76 -12.19
C VAL A 99 7.22 -0.31 -11.99
N GLY A 100 6.24 -1.12 -12.38
CA GLY A 100 4.85 -0.82 -12.03
C GLY A 100 4.67 -0.78 -10.50
N GLU A 101 3.92 0.18 -10.01
CA GLU A 101 3.62 0.34 -8.59
C GLU A 101 2.21 -0.18 -8.30
N ALA A 102 2.09 -1.16 -7.41
CA ALA A 102 0.83 -1.54 -6.81
C ALA A 102 0.66 -0.82 -5.47
N THR A 103 -0.52 -0.27 -5.24
CA THR A 103 -0.78 0.54 -4.04
C THR A 103 -1.78 -0.12 -3.09
N THR A 104 -2.08 0.54 -2.00
CA THR A 104 -3.15 0.21 -1.05
C THR A 104 -4.19 1.33 -1.02
N PRO A 105 -5.40 1.11 -0.49
CA PRO A 105 -6.41 2.17 -0.39
C PRO A 105 -5.93 3.44 0.34
N GLY A 106 -4.97 3.31 1.27
CA GLY A 106 -4.34 4.46 1.92
C GLY A 106 -3.67 5.43 0.95
N MET A 107 -3.17 4.93 -0.19
CA MET A 107 -2.59 5.80 -1.23
C MET A 107 -3.64 6.64 -1.94
N VAL A 108 -4.82 6.09 -2.20
CA VAL A 108 -5.95 6.84 -2.78
C VAL A 108 -6.33 8.00 -1.86
N MET A 109 -6.44 7.73 -0.55
CA MET A 109 -6.70 8.76 0.45
C MET A 109 -5.59 9.82 0.49
N PHE A 110 -4.34 9.40 0.44
CA PHE A 110 -3.21 10.31 0.46
C PHE A 110 -3.18 11.23 -0.77
N LEU A 111 -3.39 10.69 -1.97
CA LEU A 111 -3.39 11.50 -3.18
C LEU A 111 -4.54 12.51 -3.20
N HIS A 112 -5.76 12.05 -2.95
CA HIS A 112 -6.95 12.87 -3.20
C HIS A 112 -7.37 13.74 -2.01
N HIS A 113 -7.27 13.23 -0.78
CA HIS A 113 -7.66 14.00 0.42
C HIS A 113 -6.49 14.69 1.13
N TYR A 114 -5.30 14.06 1.13
CA TYR A 114 -4.17 14.67 1.80
C TYR A 114 -3.42 15.68 0.91
N LEU A 115 -3.14 15.29 -0.34
CA LEU A 115 -2.45 16.16 -1.31
C LEU A 115 -3.42 17.02 -2.14
N ASN A 116 -4.74 16.83 -2.05
CA ASN A 116 -5.74 17.51 -2.87
C ASN A 116 -5.45 17.38 -4.37
N ILE A 117 -5.13 16.17 -4.83
CA ILE A 117 -4.99 15.86 -6.25
C ILE A 117 -6.38 15.49 -6.78
N ASP A 118 -6.83 16.18 -7.82
CA ASP A 118 -8.08 15.89 -8.49
C ASP A 118 -8.02 14.48 -9.14
N PRO A 119 -9.00 13.59 -8.88
CA PRO A 119 -9.07 12.31 -9.56
C PRO A 119 -9.03 12.41 -11.08
N ALA A 120 -9.76 13.34 -11.69
CA ALA A 120 -9.82 13.51 -13.14
C ALA A 120 -8.43 13.87 -13.72
N GLU A 121 -7.65 14.71 -13.02
CA GLU A 121 -6.28 15.03 -13.42
C GLU A 121 -5.36 13.80 -13.33
N LEU A 122 -5.46 13.03 -12.23
CA LEU A 122 -4.69 11.80 -12.10
C LEU A 122 -5.01 10.80 -13.23
N TYR A 123 -6.29 10.61 -13.54
CA TYR A 123 -6.71 9.70 -14.62
C TYR A 123 -6.23 10.19 -15.99
N ARG A 124 -6.25 11.49 -16.24
CA ARG A 124 -5.78 12.07 -17.52
C ARG A 124 -4.29 11.86 -17.75
N HIS A 125 -3.46 12.08 -16.72
CA HIS A 125 -2.01 12.10 -16.86
C HIS A 125 -1.36 10.74 -16.56
N VAL A 126 -1.85 10.01 -15.58
CA VAL A 126 -1.22 8.78 -15.09
C VAL A 126 -1.91 7.53 -15.65
N GLN A 127 -3.21 7.61 -15.92
CA GLN A 127 -4.03 6.49 -16.40
C GLN A 127 -3.92 5.25 -15.48
N PRO A 128 -4.24 5.40 -14.19
CA PRO A 128 -4.17 4.26 -13.26
C PRO A 128 -5.19 3.19 -13.63
N THR A 129 -4.88 1.92 -13.35
CA THR A 129 -5.89 0.87 -13.27
C THR A 129 -6.30 0.65 -11.82
N TRP A 130 -7.51 0.06 -11.60
CA TRP A 130 -7.96 -0.21 -10.24
C TRP A 130 -7.44 -1.52 -9.72
N LYS A 131 -7.05 -1.49 -8.45
CA LYS A 131 -6.72 -2.64 -7.66
C LYS A 131 -7.78 -2.84 -6.58
N GLN A 132 -8.45 -3.99 -6.61
CA GLN A 132 -9.47 -4.37 -5.63
C GLN A 132 -8.91 -5.28 -4.52
N GLY A 133 -7.69 -5.77 -4.68
CA GLY A 133 -7.03 -6.67 -3.75
C GLY A 133 -5.81 -7.34 -4.34
N ILE A 134 -5.43 -8.48 -3.78
CA ILE A 134 -4.32 -9.30 -4.25
C ILE A 134 -4.81 -10.73 -4.48
N TYR A 135 -4.40 -11.34 -5.59
CA TYR A 135 -4.51 -12.76 -5.80
C TYR A 135 -3.21 -13.45 -5.40
N PHE A 136 -3.29 -14.35 -4.43
CA PHE A 136 -2.17 -15.15 -3.98
C PHE A 136 -2.22 -16.55 -4.61
N ASP A 137 -1.26 -16.89 -5.47
CA ASP A 137 -1.00 -18.27 -5.88
C ASP A 137 -0.12 -18.96 -4.82
N TRP A 138 -0.60 -18.96 -3.59
CA TRP A 138 0.05 -19.44 -2.39
C TRP A 138 -0.80 -20.52 -1.71
N GLY A 139 -0.23 -21.22 -0.74
CA GLY A 139 -0.90 -22.30 -0.05
C GLY A 139 -1.07 -23.56 -0.90
N PRO A 140 -1.88 -24.55 -0.49
CA PRO A 140 -1.99 -25.83 -1.19
C PRO A 140 -2.71 -25.72 -2.54
N ARG A 141 -2.38 -26.64 -3.47
CA ARG A 141 -3.07 -26.75 -4.74
C ARG A 141 -4.53 -27.20 -4.56
N PRO A 142 -5.43 -27.02 -5.56
CA PRO A 142 -5.11 -26.54 -6.92
C PRO A 142 -5.17 -25.01 -7.09
N ARG A 143 -5.85 -24.29 -6.21
CA ARG A 143 -6.09 -22.86 -6.37
C ARG A 143 -5.37 -22.06 -5.31
N GLY A 144 -5.02 -20.81 -5.64
CA GLY A 144 -4.69 -19.76 -4.69
C GLY A 144 -5.95 -19.18 -4.04
N PHE A 145 -5.84 -17.97 -3.51
CA PHE A 145 -6.96 -17.26 -2.86
C PHE A 145 -6.93 -15.78 -3.17
N MET A 146 -8.10 -15.14 -3.09
CA MET A 146 -8.25 -13.70 -3.19
C MET A 146 -8.16 -13.06 -1.82
N ALA A 147 -7.40 -11.97 -1.71
CA ALA A 147 -7.35 -11.08 -0.56
C ALA A 147 -7.93 -9.71 -0.96
N PRO A 148 -9.27 -9.52 -0.93
CA PRO A 148 -9.92 -8.28 -1.31
C PRO A 148 -9.67 -7.19 -0.28
N PHE A 149 -9.82 -5.92 -0.65
CA PHE A 149 -9.81 -4.82 0.32
C PHE A 149 -11.13 -4.67 1.08
N ASP A 150 -12.17 -5.31 0.59
CA ASP A 150 -13.50 -5.37 1.20
C ASP A 150 -13.57 -6.55 2.20
N TRP A 151 -12.88 -6.40 3.33
CA TRP A 151 -12.94 -7.41 4.39
C TRP A 151 -14.27 -7.34 5.13
N ASP A 152 -14.88 -8.50 5.33
CA ASP A 152 -16.02 -8.63 6.22
C ASP A 152 -15.56 -8.42 7.66
N SER A 153 -16.00 -7.35 8.30
CA SER A 153 -15.61 -6.98 9.66
C SER A 153 -15.91 -8.05 10.70
N ASN A 154 -16.88 -8.92 10.42
CA ASN A 154 -17.26 -10.02 11.30
C ASN A 154 -16.72 -11.39 10.86
N SER A 155 -16.02 -11.46 9.74
CA SER A 155 -15.53 -12.70 9.12
C SER A 155 -16.61 -13.78 8.92
N VAL A 156 -17.88 -13.38 8.92
CA VAL A 156 -19.02 -14.29 8.76
C VAL A 156 -18.96 -14.94 7.39
N GLY A 157 -18.63 -14.15 6.37
CA GLY A 157 -18.45 -14.64 5.01
C GLY A 157 -17.32 -15.67 4.88
N MET A 158 -16.22 -15.50 5.60
CA MET A 158 -15.11 -16.46 5.60
C MET A 158 -15.54 -17.82 6.14
N ILE A 159 -16.28 -17.86 7.26
CA ILE A 159 -16.76 -19.12 7.83
C ILE A 159 -17.74 -19.79 6.87
N GLY A 160 -18.72 -19.06 6.35
CA GLY A 160 -19.69 -19.58 5.39
C GLY A 160 -19.00 -20.17 4.14
N ALA A 161 -18.00 -19.50 3.63
CA ALA A 161 -17.21 -19.99 2.50
C ALA A 161 -16.43 -21.28 2.85
N LEU A 162 -15.79 -21.31 4.02
CA LEU A 162 -15.08 -22.51 4.50
C LEU A 162 -16.01 -23.70 4.69
N GLU A 163 -17.18 -23.50 5.31
CA GLU A 163 -18.17 -24.59 5.54
C GLU A 163 -18.77 -25.11 4.23
N THR A 164 -18.94 -24.24 3.22
CA THR A 164 -19.60 -24.59 1.96
C THR A 164 -18.64 -25.14 0.92
N SER A 165 -17.46 -24.51 0.77
CA SER A 165 -16.51 -24.82 -0.31
C SER A 165 -15.14 -25.30 0.18
N GLY A 166 -14.88 -25.24 1.49
CA GLY A 166 -13.57 -25.54 2.07
C GLY A 166 -12.49 -24.49 1.76
N THR A 167 -12.86 -23.34 1.20
CA THR A 167 -11.96 -22.22 0.88
C THR A 167 -12.59 -20.90 1.28
N ILE A 168 -11.81 -19.83 1.31
CA ILE A 168 -12.34 -18.47 1.52
C ILE A 168 -12.65 -17.76 0.20
N ASP A 169 -12.54 -18.42 -0.93
CA ASP A 169 -12.77 -17.82 -2.24
C ASP A 169 -14.21 -17.31 -2.35
N GLY A 170 -14.34 -16.06 -2.80
CA GLY A 170 -15.64 -15.45 -3.02
C GLY A 170 -16.42 -15.10 -1.74
N PHE A 171 -15.78 -15.03 -0.58
CA PHE A 171 -16.46 -14.71 0.68
C PHE A 171 -17.04 -13.29 0.74
N THR A 172 -16.63 -12.38 -0.14
CA THR A 172 -17.18 -11.03 -0.30
C THR A 172 -17.57 -10.75 -1.74
N LEU A 173 -18.37 -9.70 -1.95
CA LEU A 173 -18.69 -9.20 -3.31
C LEU A 173 -17.42 -8.83 -4.07
N GLN A 174 -16.47 -8.14 -3.42
CA GLN A 174 -15.24 -7.71 -4.07
C GLN A 174 -14.35 -8.89 -4.47
N ALA A 175 -14.26 -9.93 -3.64
CA ALA A 175 -13.55 -11.15 -4.00
C ALA A 175 -14.15 -11.84 -5.24
N GLN A 176 -15.49 -11.84 -5.36
CA GLN A 176 -16.17 -12.37 -6.54
C GLN A 176 -15.97 -11.51 -7.79
N LEU A 177 -15.96 -10.17 -7.65
CA LEU A 177 -15.62 -9.24 -8.74
C LEU A 177 -14.18 -9.48 -9.23
N MET A 178 -13.23 -9.61 -8.30
CA MET A 178 -11.83 -9.93 -8.62
C MET A 178 -11.72 -11.23 -9.41
N ALA A 179 -12.37 -12.29 -8.94
CA ALA A 179 -12.36 -13.59 -9.60
C ALA A 179 -12.96 -13.55 -11.01
N ALA A 180 -13.89 -12.64 -11.26
CA ALA A 180 -14.55 -12.46 -12.56
C ALA A 180 -13.86 -11.41 -13.47
N GLY A 181 -12.81 -10.71 -13.00
CA GLY A 181 -12.15 -9.64 -13.74
C GLY A 181 -13.05 -8.41 -13.98
N ARG A 182 -13.93 -8.11 -13.02
CA ARG A 182 -14.96 -7.09 -13.14
C ARG A 182 -14.79 -5.98 -12.11
N ALA A 183 -15.30 -4.80 -12.45
CA ALA A 183 -15.39 -3.67 -11.53
C ALA A 183 -16.86 -3.44 -11.13
N PRO A 184 -17.15 -2.87 -9.96
CA PRO A 184 -18.52 -2.59 -9.50
C PRO A 184 -19.10 -1.37 -10.21
N VAL A 185 -19.14 -1.41 -11.54
CA VAL A 185 -19.75 -0.44 -12.44
C VAL A 185 -20.78 -1.17 -13.29
N PHE A 186 -21.94 -0.59 -13.45
CA PHE A 186 -23.11 -1.20 -14.07
C PHE A 186 -23.70 -0.24 -15.10
N GLU A 187 -24.43 -0.80 -16.07
CA GLU A 187 -25.18 -0.03 -17.03
C GLU A 187 -26.67 -0.03 -16.64
N VAL A 188 -27.25 1.16 -16.56
CA VAL A 188 -28.66 1.38 -16.24
C VAL A 188 -29.20 2.44 -17.20
N ASP A 189 -30.14 2.08 -18.06
CA ASP A 189 -30.74 2.98 -19.06
C ASP A 189 -29.66 3.67 -19.94
N ASP A 190 -28.70 2.92 -20.42
CA ASP A 190 -27.52 3.35 -21.22
C ASP A 190 -26.57 4.32 -20.48
N GLU A 191 -26.68 4.44 -19.16
CA GLU A 191 -25.82 5.29 -18.34
C GLU A 191 -24.98 4.44 -17.36
N PRO A 192 -23.68 4.72 -17.20
CA PRO A 192 -22.84 4.01 -16.23
C PRO A 192 -23.16 4.47 -14.80
N VAL A 193 -23.37 3.51 -13.91
CA VAL A 193 -23.58 3.70 -12.46
C VAL A 193 -22.47 2.97 -11.71
N SER A 194 -21.78 3.66 -10.80
CA SER A 194 -20.62 3.13 -10.08
C SER A 194 -20.93 2.94 -8.59
N LEU A 195 -20.59 1.76 -8.08
CA LEU A 195 -20.51 1.47 -6.64
C LEU A 195 -19.08 1.60 -6.07
N MET A 196 -18.10 2.07 -6.87
CA MET A 196 -16.71 2.21 -6.45
C MET A 196 -16.55 3.06 -5.18
N LYS A 197 -17.38 4.07 -4.98
CA LYS A 197 -17.36 4.90 -3.77
C LYS A 197 -17.69 4.15 -2.47
N TYR A 198 -18.22 2.93 -2.54
CA TYR A 198 -18.58 2.11 -1.37
C TYR A 198 -17.61 0.97 -1.12
N LEU A 199 -16.75 0.66 -2.08
CA LEU A 199 -15.75 -0.40 -1.99
C LEU A 199 -14.35 0.19 -1.89
N PRO A 200 -13.54 -0.15 -0.89
CA PRO A 200 -12.15 0.25 -0.87
C PRO A 200 -11.43 -0.27 -2.11
N PHE A 201 -10.69 0.60 -2.75
CA PHE A 201 -9.86 0.24 -3.90
C PHE A 201 -8.52 0.97 -3.83
N ALA A 202 -7.57 0.51 -4.60
CA ALA A 202 -6.27 1.11 -4.76
C ALA A 202 -5.95 1.29 -6.26
N TYR A 203 -4.76 1.76 -6.56
CA TYR A 203 -4.28 1.95 -7.92
C TYR A 203 -3.11 1.03 -8.24
N HIS A 204 -3.07 0.60 -9.50
CA HIS A 204 -1.83 0.24 -10.16
C HIS A 204 -1.37 1.46 -10.98
N LEU A 205 -0.11 1.78 -10.89
CA LEU A 205 0.48 2.96 -11.50
C LEU A 205 1.67 2.57 -12.37
N ASP A 206 1.76 3.12 -13.56
CA ASP A 206 3.03 3.19 -14.27
C ASP A 206 3.90 4.21 -13.56
N ASN A 207 5.04 3.77 -13.02
CA ASN A 207 5.88 4.63 -12.19
C ASN A 207 6.48 5.80 -12.96
N ALA A 208 6.82 5.62 -14.23
CA ALA A 208 7.40 6.69 -15.03
C ALA A 208 6.37 7.81 -15.28
N ARG A 209 5.14 7.46 -15.66
CA ARG A 209 4.04 8.42 -15.82
C ARG A 209 3.69 9.10 -14.50
N PHE A 210 3.65 8.32 -13.42
CA PHE A 210 3.32 8.86 -12.10
C PHE A 210 4.36 9.87 -11.63
N VAL A 211 5.65 9.56 -11.71
CA VAL A 211 6.71 10.49 -11.30
C VAL A 211 6.74 11.73 -12.20
N ALA A 212 6.56 11.58 -13.52
CA ALA A 212 6.47 12.71 -14.42
C ALA A 212 5.32 13.66 -14.06
N TYR A 213 4.14 13.12 -13.76
CA TYR A 213 3.00 13.90 -13.29
C TYR A 213 3.27 14.61 -11.96
N LEU A 214 3.86 13.91 -10.99
CA LEU A 214 4.21 14.51 -9.70
C LEU A 214 5.26 15.62 -9.84
N ALA A 215 6.19 15.51 -10.79
CA ALA A 215 7.20 16.53 -11.05
C ALA A 215 6.56 17.84 -11.60
N GLU A 216 5.66 17.73 -12.56
CA GLU A 216 4.92 18.90 -13.08
C GLU A 216 4.06 19.53 -11.97
N LEU A 217 3.33 18.72 -11.21
CA LEU A 217 2.51 19.20 -10.09
C LEU A 217 3.34 19.87 -9.00
N ALA A 218 4.53 19.35 -8.69
CA ALA A 218 5.45 19.95 -7.74
C ALA A 218 5.91 21.34 -8.19
N LYS A 219 6.24 21.48 -9.48
CA LYS A 219 6.60 22.76 -10.09
C LYS A 219 5.43 23.76 -10.02
N GLU A 220 4.22 23.34 -10.37
CA GLU A 220 3.01 24.18 -10.30
C GLU A 220 2.75 24.66 -8.85
N ARG A 221 3.00 23.81 -7.85
CA ARG A 221 2.85 24.15 -6.43
C ARG A 221 4.03 24.90 -5.83
N GLY A 222 5.00 25.31 -6.65
CA GLY A 222 6.14 26.14 -6.24
C GLY A 222 7.21 25.40 -5.44
N VAL A 223 7.42 24.10 -5.70
CA VAL A 223 8.62 23.40 -5.27
C VAL A 223 9.79 23.87 -6.13
N LEU A 224 10.89 24.26 -5.49
CA LEU A 224 12.12 24.65 -6.20
C LEU A 224 12.87 23.39 -6.65
N HIS A 225 12.95 23.16 -7.94
CA HIS A 225 13.71 22.04 -8.50
C HIS A 225 15.18 22.41 -8.64
N VAL A 226 16.07 21.65 -7.99
CA VAL A 226 17.53 21.85 -8.01
C VAL A 226 18.17 20.62 -8.65
N GLU A 227 18.62 20.77 -9.88
CA GLU A 227 19.41 19.74 -10.53
C GLU A 227 20.83 19.74 -9.98
N ALA A 228 21.19 18.69 -9.24
CA ALA A 228 22.51 18.53 -8.65
C ALA A 228 22.82 17.07 -8.32
N GLN A 229 24.00 16.62 -8.68
CA GLN A 229 24.58 15.38 -8.19
C GLN A 229 25.43 15.68 -6.95
N LEU A 230 25.17 14.99 -5.85
CA LEU A 230 25.92 15.18 -4.62
C LEU A 230 27.26 14.47 -4.67
N SER A 231 28.29 15.16 -4.22
CA SER A 231 29.65 14.60 -4.01
C SER A 231 29.96 14.38 -2.53
N ASP A 232 29.41 15.21 -1.62
CA ASP A 232 29.70 15.13 -0.21
C ASP A 232 28.54 15.67 0.66
N VAL A 233 28.57 15.29 1.95
CA VAL A 233 27.67 15.77 3.00
C VAL A 233 28.53 16.28 4.16
N VAL A 234 28.54 17.59 4.35
CA VAL A 234 29.30 18.21 5.45
C VAL A 234 28.44 18.22 6.71
N THR A 235 28.98 17.64 7.77
CA THR A 235 28.27 17.46 9.04
C THR A 235 28.95 18.18 10.19
N SER A 236 28.15 18.68 11.14
CA SER A 236 28.59 19.18 12.44
C SER A 236 28.21 18.17 13.53
N GLY A 237 29.21 17.61 14.18
CA GLY A 237 28.98 16.49 15.09
C GLY A 237 28.50 15.24 14.35
N GLU A 238 27.81 14.33 15.07
CA GLU A 238 27.43 13.01 14.54
C GLU A 238 26.06 12.99 13.85
N GLU A 239 25.23 14.01 14.03
CA GLU A 239 23.82 13.96 13.63
C GLU A 239 23.29 15.24 12.97
N TRP A 240 24.14 16.18 12.54
CA TRP A 240 23.70 17.43 11.97
C TRP A 240 24.35 17.71 10.63
N VAL A 241 23.57 17.90 9.60
CA VAL A 241 24.04 18.35 8.29
C VAL A 241 24.17 19.86 8.30
N GLU A 242 25.38 20.37 8.01
CA GLU A 242 25.61 21.81 7.77
C GLU A 242 25.20 22.18 6.35
N HIS A 243 25.71 21.45 5.38
CA HIS A 243 25.34 21.62 3.96
C HIS A 243 25.71 20.40 3.14
N LEU A 244 25.13 20.32 1.94
CA LEU A 244 25.48 19.33 0.93
C LEU A 244 26.39 19.97 -0.10
N VAL A 245 27.33 19.20 -0.66
CA VAL A 245 28.23 19.64 -1.73
C VAL A 245 27.84 18.93 -3.01
N ALA A 246 27.54 19.71 -4.05
CA ALA A 246 27.31 19.19 -5.38
C ALA A 246 28.64 18.97 -6.13
N THR A 247 28.63 18.07 -7.13
CA THR A 247 29.82 17.79 -7.97
C THR A 247 30.35 18.99 -8.75
N ASP A 248 29.50 20.01 -8.97
CA ASP A 248 29.85 21.28 -9.60
C ASP A 248 30.40 22.33 -8.61
N GLY A 249 30.54 21.95 -7.33
CA GLY A 249 31.08 22.80 -6.27
C GLY A 249 30.05 23.69 -5.57
N ARG A 250 28.78 23.67 -5.96
CA ARG A 250 27.73 24.39 -5.24
C ARG A 250 27.51 23.80 -3.84
N SER A 251 27.32 24.68 -2.86
CA SER A 251 26.84 24.34 -1.53
C SER A 251 25.32 24.47 -1.47
N LEU A 252 24.64 23.46 -0.96
CA LEU A 252 23.19 23.42 -0.77
C LEU A 252 22.89 23.32 0.73
N ASP A 253 22.31 24.38 1.27
CA ASP A 253 22.10 24.57 2.70
C ASP A 253 20.61 24.72 3.02
N PHE A 254 20.11 23.89 3.94
CA PHE A 254 18.71 23.85 4.39
C PHE A 254 18.64 23.73 5.91
N ASP A 255 17.54 24.19 6.48
CA ASP A 255 17.30 24.09 7.92
C ASP A 255 16.89 22.64 8.29
N PHE A 256 16.26 21.92 7.38
CA PHE A 256 15.85 20.53 7.50
C PHE A 256 16.06 19.77 6.18
N TYR A 257 16.50 18.53 6.27
CA TYR A 257 16.75 17.67 5.12
C TYR A 257 15.85 16.43 5.17
N VAL A 258 15.32 16.04 4.00
CA VAL A 258 14.62 14.76 3.88
C VAL A 258 15.40 13.86 2.93
N ASP A 259 15.99 12.78 3.47
CA ASP A 259 16.74 11.81 2.67
C ASP A 259 15.79 10.86 1.95
N CYS A 260 15.55 11.11 0.67
CA CYS A 260 14.79 10.28 -0.27
C CYS A 260 15.70 9.64 -1.33
N THR A 261 16.99 9.40 -1.00
CA THR A 261 18.00 8.90 -1.95
C THR A 261 17.93 7.38 -2.22
N GLY A 262 16.85 6.74 -1.79
CA GLY A 262 16.58 5.33 -2.02
C GLY A 262 17.60 4.42 -1.35
N PHE A 263 17.90 3.26 -1.92
CA PHE A 263 18.87 2.30 -1.38
C PHE A 263 20.29 2.85 -1.17
N ARG A 264 20.57 4.04 -1.70
CA ARG A 264 21.88 4.69 -1.50
C ARG A 264 22.02 5.28 -0.10
N SER A 265 20.92 5.70 0.52
CA SER A 265 20.83 6.30 1.86
C SER A 265 22.02 7.23 2.15
N VAL A 266 22.12 8.27 1.31
CA VAL A 266 23.34 9.11 1.22
C VAL A 266 23.62 9.86 2.52
N ILE A 267 22.57 10.30 3.21
CA ILE A 267 22.71 11.06 4.44
C ILE A 267 22.61 10.10 5.64
N LEU A 268 21.50 9.39 5.75
CA LEU A 268 21.23 8.61 6.97
C LEU A 268 22.25 7.48 7.21
N GLU A 269 22.57 6.70 6.18
CA GLU A 269 23.52 5.59 6.32
C GLU A 269 24.96 6.05 6.09
N LYS A 270 25.24 6.71 4.94
CA LYS A 270 26.64 6.97 4.57
C LYS A 270 27.26 8.10 5.36
N ALA A 271 26.53 9.23 5.56
CA ALA A 271 27.10 10.35 6.31
C ALA A 271 26.99 10.15 7.82
N PHE A 272 25.85 9.66 8.34
CA PHE A 272 25.63 9.49 9.77
C PHE A 272 25.99 8.11 10.32
N GLY A 273 26.31 7.13 9.46
CA GLY A 273 26.66 5.77 9.88
C GLY A 273 25.54 5.06 10.65
N THR A 274 24.28 5.36 10.35
CA THR A 274 23.13 4.78 11.07
C THR A 274 23.08 3.28 10.87
N ARG A 275 23.03 2.53 11.98
CA ARG A 275 23.01 1.07 11.98
C ARG A 275 21.78 0.53 11.24
N PHE A 276 21.99 -0.53 10.44
CA PHE A 276 20.94 -1.26 9.76
C PHE A 276 20.57 -2.55 10.50
N HIS A 277 19.27 -2.77 10.71
CA HIS A 277 18.69 -3.98 11.28
C HIS A 277 18.10 -4.83 10.15
N SER A 278 18.74 -5.96 9.87
CA SER A 278 18.32 -6.90 8.85
C SER A 278 17.09 -7.71 9.30
N TYR A 279 16.18 -7.98 8.37
CA TYR A 279 15.04 -8.89 8.55
C TYR A 279 15.25 -10.24 7.84
N ALA A 280 16.49 -10.56 7.46
CA ALA A 280 16.81 -11.76 6.68
C ALA A 280 16.50 -13.09 7.40
N ASP A 281 16.26 -13.07 8.70
CA ASP A 281 15.79 -14.22 9.47
C ASP A 281 14.27 -14.49 9.33
N SER A 282 13.53 -13.52 8.80
CA SER A 282 12.08 -13.58 8.59
C SER A 282 11.72 -13.55 7.11
N LEU A 283 12.51 -12.85 6.28
CA LEU A 283 12.27 -12.58 4.86
C LEU A 283 13.56 -12.87 4.09
N PHE A 284 13.55 -13.87 3.22
CA PHE A 284 14.75 -14.53 2.68
C PHE A 284 15.19 -14.01 1.32
N THR A 285 14.45 -13.08 0.71
CA THR A 285 14.75 -12.54 -0.60
C THR A 285 15.67 -11.32 -0.53
N ASP A 286 16.51 -11.14 -1.54
CA ASP A 286 17.49 -10.04 -1.62
C ASP A 286 17.66 -9.49 -3.04
N SER A 287 16.91 -10.05 -3.99
CA SER A 287 17.07 -9.79 -5.40
C SER A 287 15.73 -9.80 -6.12
N ALA A 288 15.64 -9.07 -7.22
CA ALA A 288 14.53 -9.16 -8.14
C ALA A 288 14.99 -9.04 -9.59
N VAL A 289 14.30 -9.74 -10.49
CA VAL A 289 14.40 -9.55 -11.92
C VAL A 289 13.03 -9.12 -12.45
N THR A 290 12.99 -8.00 -13.20
CA THR A 290 11.74 -7.34 -13.62
C THR A 290 11.66 -7.21 -15.13
N GLY A 291 10.47 -7.23 -15.69
CA GLY A 291 10.21 -6.98 -17.10
C GLY A 291 8.72 -6.77 -17.37
N ASN A 292 8.40 -6.37 -18.59
CA ASN A 292 7.04 -6.06 -18.99
C ASN A 292 6.59 -7.01 -20.10
N VAL A 293 5.33 -7.40 -20.05
CA VAL A 293 4.68 -8.20 -21.10
C VAL A 293 3.51 -7.39 -21.63
N PRO A 294 3.45 -7.11 -22.94
CA PRO A 294 2.24 -6.54 -23.52
C PRO A 294 1.04 -7.49 -23.25
N HIS A 295 -0.05 -6.95 -22.72
CA HIS A 295 -1.24 -7.77 -22.49
C HIS A 295 -2.11 -7.84 -23.75
N ASP A 296 -2.99 -8.82 -23.81
CA ASP A 296 -3.93 -9.07 -24.91
C ASP A 296 -5.22 -8.24 -24.82
N GLY A 297 -5.24 -7.21 -23.97
CA GLY A 297 -6.40 -6.35 -23.70
C GLY A 297 -7.23 -6.79 -22.50
N VAL A 298 -6.89 -7.90 -21.85
CA VAL A 298 -7.55 -8.34 -20.61
C VAL A 298 -6.83 -7.75 -19.40
N LEU A 299 -7.48 -6.78 -18.74
CA LEU A 299 -6.98 -6.17 -17.51
C LEU A 299 -7.55 -6.86 -16.29
N THR A 300 -6.71 -7.42 -15.44
CA THR A 300 -7.14 -7.88 -14.12
C THR A 300 -7.29 -6.68 -13.17
N CYS A 301 -8.20 -6.80 -12.20
CA CYS A 301 -8.44 -5.75 -11.20
C CYS A 301 -7.75 -6.04 -9.86
N TYR A 302 -6.65 -6.77 -9.87
CA TYR A 302 -5.87 -7.16 -8.70
C TYR A 302 -4.39 -7.30 -9.04
N THR A 303 -3.52 -7.14 -8.06
CA THR A 303 -2.13 -7.56 -8.15
C THR A 303 -2.06 -9.07 -7.98
N SER A 304 -1.29 -9.78 -8.80
CA SER A 304 -1.01 -11.19 -8.57
C SER A 304 0.31 -11.38 -7.83
N ALA A 305 0.34 -12.32 -6.89
CA ALA A 305 1.54 -12.79 -6.20
C ALA A 305 1.68 -14.30 -6.45
N VAL A 306 2.58 -14.67 -7.36
CA VAL A 306 2.73 -16.05 -7.83
C VAL A 306 3.97 -16.69 -7.22
N THR A 307 3.80 -17.85 -6.55
CA THR A 307 4.93 -18.60 -5.98
C THR A 307 5.85 -19.14 -7.08
N MET A 308 7.13 -18.81 -7.01
CA MET A 308 8.22 -19.26 -7.88
C MET A 308 9.14 -20.24 -7.14
N ASP A 309 10.15 -20.78 -7.80
CA ASP A 309 11.01 -21.83 -7.22
C ASP A 309 11.86 -21.35 -6.04
N ALA A 310 12.32 -20.10 -6.07
CA ALA A 310 13.17 -19.51 -5.03
C ALA A 310 12.64 -18.16 -4.51
N GLY A 311 11.31 -17.96 -4.55
CA GLY A 311 10.66 -16.72 -4.15
C GLY A 311 9.27 -16.60 -4.77
N TRP A 312 8.90 -15.39 -5.21
CA TRP A 312 7.58 -15.10 -5.78
C TRP A 312 7.64 -14.01 -6.85
N CYS A 313 6.66 -13.99 -7.74
CA CYS A 313 6.56 -13.02 -8.81
C CYS A 313 5.30 -12.17 -8.67
N TRP A 314 5.45 -10.83 -8.70
CA TRP A 314 4.30 -9.96 -8.84
C TRP A 314 3.84 -9.85 -10.30
N GLY A 315 2.54 -9.57 -10.49
CA GLY A 315 1.98 -9.11 -11.75
C GLY A 315 1.13 -7.88 -11.48
N ILE A 316 1.47 -6.75 -12.11
CA ILE A 316 0.81 -5.46 -11.97
C ILE A 316 0.28 -5.04 -13.32
N PRO A 317 -1.04 -5.06 -13.55
CA PRO A 317 -1.64 -4.67 -14.82
C PRO A 317 -1.68 -3.14 -14.95
N THR A 318 -1.12 -2.63 -16.04
CA THR A 318 -1.26 -1.23 -16.46
C THR A 318 -1.98 -1.17 -17.81
N PRO A 319 -2.40 -0.01 -18.32
CA PRO A 319 -3.15 0.05 -19.58
C PRO A 319 -2.44 -0.57 -20.78
N GLU A 320 -1.12 -0.58 -20.81
CA GLU A 320 -0.34 -1.01 -21.98
C GLU A 320 0.33 -2.37 -21.82
N SER A 321 0.66 -2.75 -20.58
CA SER A 321 1.41 -3.98 -20.31
C SER A 321 1.24 -4.43 -18.87
N ASP A 322 1.45 -5.71 -18.63
CA ASP A 322 1.63 -6.25 -17.30
C ASP A 322 3.09 -6.14 -16.88
N HIS A 323 3.34 -5.49 -15.75
CA HIS A 323 4.65 -5.42 -15.13
C HIS A 323 4.85 -6.64 -14.24
N HIS A 324 5.88 -7.42 -14.52
CA HIS A 324 6.24 -8.59 -13.74
C HIS A 324 7.58 -8.41 -13.05
N GLY A 325 7.70 -8.95 -11.84
CA GLY A 325 8.97 -8.99 -11.15
C GLY A 325 9.08 -10.19 -10.24
N TYR A 326 10.09 -11.00 -10.50
CA TYR A 326 10.44 -12.15 -9.68
C TYR A 326 11.38 -11.72 -8.57
N VAL A 327 10.88 -11.72 -7.35
CA VAL A 327 11.62 -11.51 -6.11
C VAL A 327 12.17 -12.86 -5.66
N TYR A 328 13.47 -12.99 -5.49
CA TYR A 328 14.11 -14.27 -5.17
C TYR A 328 15.28 -14.14 -4.19
N SER A 329 15.67 -15.28 -3.63
CA SER A 329 16.87 -15.41 -2.80
C SER A 329 18.07 -15.75 -3.68
N SER A 330 19.08 -14.87 -3.71
CA SER A 330 20.32 -15.11 -4.46
C SER A 330 21.16 -16.25 -3.86
N ALA A 331 20.87 -16.68 -2.64
CA ALA A 331 21.47 -17.86 -2.03
C ALA A 331 20.84 -19.17 -2.56
N ALA A 332 19.65 -19.12 -3.10
CA ALA A 332 18.90 -20.30 -3.56
C ALA A 332 18.94 -20.49 -5.07
N ILE A 333 19.08 -19.42 -5.85
CA ILE A 333 19.06 -19.45 -7.33
C ILE A 333 19.95 -18.31 -7.86
N SER A 334 20.63 -18.56 -8.98
CA SER A 334 21.41 -17.54 -9.66
C SER A 334 20.52 -16.56 -10.43
N ASP A 335 21.08 -15.41 -10.78
CA ASP A 335 20.39 -14.37 -11.55
C ASP A 335 19.90 -14.86 -12.93
N ASP A 336 20.75 -15.62 -13.61
CA ASP A 336 20.43 -16.18 -14.93
C ASP A 336 19.31 -17.23 -14.84
N GLU A 337 19.34 -18.09 -13.81
CA GLU A 337 18.27 -19.07 -13.58
C GLU A 337 16.95 -18.38 -13.20
N ALA A 338 17.00 -17.33 -12.38
CA ALA A 338 15.81 -16.53 -12.03
C ALA A 338 15.21 -15.84 -13.27
N ALA A 339 16.06 -15.25 -14.12
CA ALA A 339 15.61 -14.64 -15.37
C ALA A 339 15.03 -15.68 -16.32
N ALA A 340 15.63 -16.86 -16.41
CA ALA A 340 15.13 -17.97 -17.24
C ALA A 340 13.79 -18.53 -16.71
N GLU A 341 13.61 -18.62 -15.38
CA GLU A 341 12.33 -19.04 -14.78
C GLU A 341 11.25 -18.01 -15.08
N LEU A 342 11.54 -16.73 -14.92
CA LEU A 342 10.62 -15.64 -15.24
C LEU A 342 10.20 -15.67 -16.71
N ALA A 343 11.14 -15.83 -17.64
CA ALA A 343 10.88 -15.91 -19.07
C ALA A 343 10.07 -17.15 -19.46
N ARG A 344 10.28 -18.28 -18.80
CA ARG A 344 9.44 -19.49 -19.01
C ARG A 344 8.02 -19.28 -18.52
N ARG A 345 7.85 -18.54 -17.41
CA ARG A 345 6.52 -18.27 -16.84
C ARG A 345 5.74 -17.25 -17.66
N TYR A 346 6.44 -16.26 -18.19
CA TYR A 346 5.86 -15.15 -18.95
C TYR A 346 6.57 -15.00 -20.30
N PRO A 347 6.19 -15.81 -21.30
CA PRO A 347 6.77 -15.70 -22.64
C PRO A 347 6.55 -14.31 -23.24
N GLY A 348 7.59 -13.77 -23.86
CA GLY A 348 7.53 -12.42 -24.44
C GLY A 348 7.88 -11.28 -23.47
N ILE A 349 8.28 -11.61 -22.24
CA ILE A 349 8.76 -10.57 -21.30
C ILE A 349 9.95 -9.81 -21.91
N SER A 350 9.92 -8.48 -21.80
CA SER A 350 11.00 -7.61 -22.27
C SER A 350 12.31 -7.87 -21.52
N ALA A 351 13.42 -7.35 -22.05
CA ALA A 351 14.76 -7.54 -21.49
C ALA A 351 14.78 -7.35 -19.97
N PRO A 352 15.12 -8.38 -19.19
CA PRO A 352 15.00 -8.33 -17.75
C PRO A 352 15.99 -7.34 -17.14
N ARG A 353 15.51 -6.53 -16.18
CA ARG A 353 16.34 -5.65 -15.37
C ARG A 353 16.48 -6.22 -13.97
N GLN A 354 17.73 -6.35 -13.53
CA GLN A 354 18.04 -6.86 -12.20
C GLN A 354 18.13 -5.74 -11.16
N VAL A 355 17.63 -6.02 -9.96
CA VAL A 355 17.70 -5.14 -8.80
C VAL A 355 18.18 -5.93 -7.59
N ARG A 356 19.14 -5.41 -6.85
CA ARG A 356 19.60 -5.92 -5.55
C ARG A 356 19.10 -5.03 -4.45
N PHE A 357 18.71 -5.62 -3.32
CA PHE A 357 18.24 -4.87 -2.16
C PHE A 357 18.58 -5.58 -0.85
N ARG A 358 18.47 -4.85 0.24
CA ARG A 358 18.54 -5.38 1.60
C ARG A 358 17.17 -5.20 2.24
N ILE A 359 16.65 -6.24 2.89
CA ILE A 359 15.39 -6.18 3.64
C ILE A 359 15.69 -5.85 5.09
N GLY A 360 15.04 -4.82 5.60
CA GLY A 360 15.23 -4.32 6.96
C GLY A 360 15.04 -2.82 7.08
N ARG A 361 15.45 -2.27 8.20
CA ARG A 361 15.38 -0.84 8.49
C ARG A 361 16.64 -0.33 9.18
N HIS A 362 16.89 0.95 9.07
CA HIS A 362 17.87 1.61 9.92
C HIS A 362 17.32 1.77 11.36
N ASP A 363 18.21 2.01 12.30
CA ASP A 363 17.89 2.14 13.72
C ASP A 363 16.91 3.31 13.97
N LYS A 364 17.20 4.45 13.37
CA LYS A 364 16.41 5.67 13.46
C LYS A 364 16.10 6.21 12.07
N ALA A 365 14.85 6.64 11.86
CA ALA A 365 14.44 7.34 10.64
C ALA A 365 14.82 8.83 10.70
N TRP A 366 14.77 9.43 11.89
CA TRP A 366 15.02 10.85 12.11
C TRP A 366 16.21 11.03 13.06
N ARG A 367 17.29 11.63 12.55
CA ARG A 367 18.50 12.00 13.28
C ARG A 367 18.85 13.47 13.02
N GLY A 368 19.10 14.25 14.08
CA GLY A 368 19.43 15.65 13.94
C GLY A 368 18.41 16.44 13.12
N ASN A 369 18.88 17.10 12.09
CA ASN A 369 18.06 17.84 11.12
C ASN A 369 17.75 17.02 9.84
N VAL A 370 17.82 15.68 9.90
CA VAL A 370 17.59 14.79 8.76
C VAL A 370 16.55 13.74 9.10
N MET A 371 15.55 13.57 8.24
CA MET A 371 14.65 12.42 8.27
C MET A 371 14.72 11.64 6.95
N ALA A 372 14.95 10.34 7.02
CA ALA A 372 14.95 9.47 5.85
C ALA A 372 13.54 8.90 5.59
N ILE A 373 13.11 8.91 4.33
CA ILE A 373 11.80 8.42 3.89
C ILE A 373 11.96 7.48 2.70
N GLY A 374 11.20 6.38 2.71
CA GLY A 374 11.27 5.34 1.70
C GLY A 374 12.49 4.46 1.85
N ASN A 375 13.06 4.00 0.73
CA ASN A 375 14.15 3.02 0.73
C ASN A 375 15.47 3.54 1.34
N SER A 376 15.56 4.83 1.62
CA SER A 376 16.70 5.39 2.37
C SER A 376 16.63 5.09 3.86
N TYR A 377 15.44 4.82 4.41
CA TYR A 377 15.26 4.37 5.78
C TYR A 377 15.11 2.85 5.89
N ALA A 378 14.20 2.28 5.12
CA ALA A 378 13.83 0.87 5.26
C ALA A 378 13.21 0.31 3.98
N PHE A 379 13.29 -1.01 3.82
CA PHE A 379 12.68 -1.71 2.71
C PHE A 379 12.22 -3.10 3.12
N VAL A 380 11.06 -3.49 2.65
CA VAL A 380 10.59 -4.87 2.52
C VAL A 380 10.08 -5.10 1.11
N GLU A 381 10.08 -6.32 0.69
CA GLU A 381 9.55 -6.70 -0.63
C GLU A 381 8.07 -6.32 -0.80
N PRO A 382 7.60 -6.06 -2.04
CA PRO A 382 6.28 -5.48 -2.27
C PRO A 382 5.12 -6.50 -2.22
N LEU A 383 5.23 -7.60 -1.45
CA LEU A 383 4.25 -8.70 -1.42
C LEU A 383 2.83 -8.22 -1.09
N GLU A 384 2.70 -7.26 -0.20
CA GLU A 384 1.43 -6.64 0.19
C GLU A 384 1.28 -5.20 -0.31
N SER A 385 2.13 -4.79 -1.28
CA SER A 385 2.09 -3.45 -1.88
C SER A 385 2.28 -2.31 -0.88
N THR A 386 3.10 -2.53 0.15
CA THR A 386 3.26 -1.63 1.30
C THR A 386 4.25 -0.50 1.08
N GLY A 387 5.06 -0.52 0.02
CA GLY A 387 6.13 0.45 -0.17
C GLY A 387 5.64 1.91 -0.12
N LEU A 388 4.68 2.27 -0.97
CA LEU A 388 4.11 3.63 -0.98
C LEU A 388 3.30 3.95 0.29
N LEU A 389 2.66 2.95 0.90
CA LEU A 389 1.96 3.13 2.16
C LEU A 389 2.92 3.55 3.29
N MET A 390 4.10 2.95 3.36
CA MET A 390 5.10 3.31 4.37
C MET A 390 5.75 4.66 4.09
N ILE A 391 5.93 5.02 2.83
CA ILE A 391 6.37 6.37 2.43
C ILE A 391 5.36 7.40 2.89
N THR A 392 4.08 7.25 2.54
CA THR A 392 3.02 8.21 2.90
C THR A 392 2.84 8.32 4.41
N SER A 393 2.90 7.20 5.12
CA SER A 393 2.85 7.16 6.59
C SER A 393 4.01 7.92 7.24
N SER A 394 5.22 7.76 6.70
CA SER A 394 6.40 8.49 7.19
C SER A 394 6.31 10.00 6.90
N ILE A 395 5.80 10.36 5.70
CA ILE A 395 5.53 11.77 5.34
C ILE A 395 4.54 12.39 6.32
N GLN A 396 3.44 11.72 6.61
CA GLN A 396 2.42 12.21 7.54
C GLN A 396 2.98 12.37 8.95
N ALA A 397 3.75 11.40 9.45
CA ALA A 397 4.42 11.49 10.74
C ALA A 397 5.39 12.68 10.79
N MET A 398 6.16 12.91 9.73
CA MET A 398 7.05 14.06 9.59
C MET A 398 6.25 15.37 9.63
N ILE A 399 5.24 15.51 8.78
CA ILE A 399 4.44 16.74 8.68
C ILE A 399 3.78 17.09 10.01
N ALA A 400 3.23 16.10 10.70
CA ALA A 400 2.57 16.31 11.99
C ALA A 400 3.55 16.71 13.10
N SER A 401 4.79 16.23 13.03
CA SER A 401 5.77 16.37 14.12
C SER A 401 6.87 17.39 13.87
N LEU A 402 7.05 17.89 12.63
CA LEU A 402 8.10 18.86 12.33
C LEU A 402 7.89 20.15 13.12
N PRO A 403 8.81 20.53 14.03
CA PRO A 403 8.67 21.77 14.82
C PRO A 403 8.79 23.00 13.92
N ALA A 404 8.33 24.14 14.39
CA ALA A 404 8.56 25.41 13.70
C ALA A 404 9.98 25.94 13.93
N SER A 405 10.63 25.49 15.00
CA SER A 405 11.97 25.87 15.40
C SER A 405 12.68 24.73 16.13
N TRP A 406 13.97 24.62 15.93
CA TRP A 406 14.85 23.73 16.71
C TRP A 406 14.98 24.14 18.19
N ALA A 407 14.28 25.22 18.60
CA ALA A 407 14.13 25.62 20.01
C ALA A 407 12.98 24.90 20.71
N GLU A 408 12.05 24.30 19.95
CA GLU A 408 10.90 23.58 20.46
C GLU A 408 11.27 22.18 21.01
N PRO A 409 10.39 21.54 21.79
CA PRO A 409 10.60 20.18 22.26
C PRO A 409 10.87 19.19 21.12
N ASP A 410 11.80 18.27 21.34
CA ASP A 410 12.26 17.31 20.36
C ASP A 410 11.25 16.16 20.15
N PRO A 411 10.64 16.02 18.95
CA PRO A 411 9.67 14.96 18.68
C PRO A 411 10.33 13.67 18.14
N ARG A 412 11.63 13.68 17.85
CA ARG A 412 12.32 12.65 17.05
C ARG A 412 12.18 11.26 17.62
N GLU A 413 12.32 11.10 18.92
CA GLU A 413 12.25 9.78 19.56
C GLU A 413 10.87 9.13 19.40
N MET A 414 9.80 9.88 19.61
CA MET A 414 8.43 9.39 19.44
C MET A 414 8.14 9.01 17.98
N VAL A 415 8.62 9.81 17.03
CA VAL A 415 8.49 9.52 15.60
C VAL A 415 9.28 8.27 15.22
N ASN A 416 10.51 8.14 15.71
CA ASN A 416 11.35 6.97 15.46
C ASN A 416 10.72 5.67 15.98
N ILE A 417 10.18 5.68 17.21
CA ILE A 417 9.46 4.53 17.78
C ILE A 417 8.26 4.19 16.91
N GLY A 418 7.39 5.16 16.61
CA GLY A 418 6.16 4.89 15.84
C GLY A 418 6.42 4.40 14.41
N ILE A 419 7.48 4.88 13.75
CA ILE A 419 7.86 4.38 12.42
C ILE A 419 8.46 2.98 12.52
N ALA A 420 9.36 2.75 13.47
CA ALA A 420 9.98 1.44 13.67
C ALA A 420 8.93 0.34 13.95
N ASP A 421 7.96 0.61 14.84
CA ASP A 421 6.89 -0.33 15.16
C ASP A 421 6.06 -0.73 13.94
N ARG A 422 5.80 0.22 13.02
CA ARG A 422 5.09 -0.07 11.76
C ARG A 422 5.89 -1.00 10.85
N TRP A 423 7.21 -0.81 10.76
CA TRP A 423 8.07 -1.68 9.96
C TRP A 423 8.21 -3.08 10.58
N GLU A 424 8.26 -3.19 11.92
CA GLU A 424 8.21 -4.50 12.59
C GLU A 424 6.85 -5.18 12.36
N ALA A 425 5.73 -4.45 12.43
CA ALA A 425 4.42 -5.01 12.14
C ALA A 425 4.32 -5.59 10.72
N ILE A 426 4.87 -4.89 9.72
CA ILE A 426 4.93 -5.40 8.34
C ILE A 426 5.84 -6.62 8.24
N ARG A 427 7.04 -6.61 8.87
CA ARG A 427 7.94 -7.76 8.91
C ARG A 427 7.21 -9.01 9.37
N TRP A 428 6.51 -8.92 10.50
CA TRP A 428 5.79 -10.06 11.08
C TRP A 428 4.60 -10.49 10.22
N PHE A 429 3.90 -9.55 9.61
CA PHE A 429 2.82 -9.88 8.68
C PHE A 429 3.33 -10.59 7.42
N LEU A 430 4.42 -10.12 6.82
CA LEU A 430 5.01 -10.79 5.66
C LEU A 430 5.59 -12.17 6.02
N SER A 431 6.17 -12.32 7.21
CA SER A 431 6.75 -13.60 7.64
C SER A 431 5.73 -14.74 7.70
N ILE A 432 4.47 -14.47 8.04
CA ILE A 432 3.41 -15.50 8.05
C ILE A 432 3.01 -15.95 6.64
N HIS A 433 3.22 -15.14 5.62
CA HIS A 433 3.05 -15.58 4.24
C HIS A 433 4.07 -16.66 3.90
N TYR A 434 5.33 -16.39 4.15
CA TYR A 434 6.44 -17.30 3.86
C TYR A 434 6.36 -18.59 4.67
N LYS A 435 6.14 -18.48 5.98
CA LYS A 435 6.10 -19.61 6.93
C LYS A 435 5.13 -20.70 6.51
N PHE A 436 3.97 -20.33 5.96
CA PHE A 436 2.88 -21.25 5.70
C PHE A 436 2.67 -21.56 4.21
N ASN A 437 3.53 -21.06 3.32
CA ASN A 437 3.38 -21.33 1.89
C ASN A 437 3.76 -22.78 1.55
N THR A 438 2.78 -23.54 1.11
CA THR A 438 2.92 -24.96 0.69
C THR A 438 2.77 -25.16 -0.82
N ARG A 439 2.75 -24.09 -1.63
CA ARG A 439 2.50 -24.14 -3.07
C ARG A 439 3.55 -24.94 -3.82
N LYS A 440 4.82 -24.77 -3.45
CA LYS A 440 5.97 -25.49 -4.01
C LYS A 440 6.78 -26.15 -2.90
N ASP A 441 7.47 -27.23 -3.25
CA ASP A 441 8.32 -28.00 -2.34
C ASP A 441 9.77 -28.03 -2.82
N THR A 442 10.28 -26.87 -3.25
CA THR A 442 11.70 -26.68 -3.57
C THR A 442 12.53 -26.59 -2.29
N PRO A 443 13.87 -26.79 -2.37
CA PRO A 443 14.76 -26.62 -1.21
C PRO A 443 14.59 -25.26 -0.53
N PHE A 444 14.39 -24.18 -1.31
CA PHE A 444 14.12 -22.85 -0.78
C PHE A 444 12.83 -22.83 0.08
N TRP A 445 11.72 -23.33 -0.43
CA TRP A 445 10.46 -23.33 0.31
C TRP A 445 10.46 -24.28 1.51
N GLN A 446 11.21 -25.39 1.45
CA GLN A 446 11.40 -26.28 2.60
C GLN A 446 12.16 -25.56 3.72
N GLN A 447 13.26 -24.88 3.38
CA GLN A 447 14.02 -24.07 4.32
C GLN A 447 13.16 -22.94 4.90
N VAL A 448 12.47 -22.17 4.08
CA VAL A 448 11.64 -21.04 4.50
C VAL A 448 10.56 -21.48 5.49
N ARG A 449 9.85 -22.58 5.23
CA ARG A 449 8.84 -23.12 6.17
C ARG A 449 9.46 -23.49 7.53
N THR A 450 10.68 -23.97 7.55
CA THR A 450 11.37 -24.37 8.79
C THR A 450 11.94 -23.16 9.52
N ASP A 451 12.68 -22.30 8.83
CA ASP A 451 13.60 -21.34 9.43
C ASP A 451 12.98 -19.94 9.62
N THR A 452 11.81 -19.64 9.00
CA THR A 452 11.22 -18.31 9.13
C THR A 452 10.95 -17.95 10.59
N ASN A 453 11.61 -16.90 11.04
CA ASN A 453 11.35 -16.30 12.34
C ASN A 453 9.99 -15.56 12.32
N VAL A 454 9.06 -16.02 13.15
CA VAL A 454 7.72 -15.43 13.33
C VAL A 454 7.49 -14.96 14.77
N ALA A 455 8.54 -14.74 15.54
CA ALA A 455 8.46 -14.51 16.99
C ALA A 455 7.48 -13.38 17.37
N GLY A 456 7.47 -12.27 16.61
CA GLY A 456 6.54 -11.18 16.86
C GLY A 456 5.09 -11.46 16.46
N ALA A 457 4.83 -12.45 15.59
CA ALA A 457 3.49 -12.91 15.25
C ALA A 457 3.01 -14.11 16.11
N GLN A 458 3.91 -14.76 16.85
CA GLN A 458 3.61 -16.02 17.56
C GLN A 458 2.37 -15.95 18.47
N PRO A 459 2.17 -14.89 19.29
CA PRO A 459 0.97 -14.81 20.15
C PRO A 459 -0.33 -14.82 19.35
N MET A 460 -0.33 -14.19 18.17
CA MET A 460 -1.49 -14.17 17.28
C MET A 460 -1.70 -15.51 16.60
N LEU A 461 -0.62 -16.20 16.20
CA LEU A 461 -0.66 -17.54 15.62
C LEU A 461 -1.22 -18.57 16.61
N ASP A 462 -0.83 -18.49 17.89
CA ASP A 462 -1.34 -19.36 18.94
C ASP A 462 -2.85 -19.15 19.16
N MET A 463 -3.29 -17.90 19.14
CA MET A 463 -4.71 -17.58 19.22
C MET A 463 -5.48 -18.06 17.99
N PHE A 464 -4.92 -17.90 16.79
CA PHE A 464 -5.51 -18.38 15.54
C PHE A 464 -5.66 -19.90 15.57
N ALA A 465 -4.64 -20.64 15.95
CA ALA A 465 -4.70 -22.10 16.07
C ALA A 465 -5.79 -22.56 17.06
N SER A 466 -5.98 -21.84 18.16
CA SER A 466 -6.99 -22.15 19.19
C SER A 466 -8.42 -21.81 18.77
N GLY A 467 -8.63 -21.00 17.71
CA GLY A 467 -9.95 -20.67 17.17
C GLY A 467 -9.92 -19.51 16.18
N ALA A 468 -10.20 -19.82 14.92
CA ALA A 468 -10.25 -18.89 13.80
C ALA A 468 -11.66 -18.81 13.19
N PRO A 469 -12.02 -17.70 12.57
CA PRO A 469 -11.27 -16.46 12.40
C PRO A 469 -11.06 -15.68 13.71
N LEU A 470 -9.94 -14.98 13.81
CA LEU A 470 -9.64 -14.12 14.99
C LEU A 470 -10.68 -13.02 15.19
N GLN A 471 -11.19 -12.47 14.09
CA GLN A 471 -12.25 -11.45 14.13
C GLN A 471 -13.55 -11.92 14.81
N ASN A 472 -13.83 -13.21 14.80
CA ASN A 472 -15.03 -13.76 15.46
C ASN A 472 -14.83 -14.00 16.96
N ARG A 473 -13.65 -13.74 17.48
CA ARG A 473 -13.39 -13.79 18.93
C ARG A 473 -14.11 -12.66 19.65
N ASN A 474 -14.34 -12.84 20.94
CA ASN A 474 -14.89 -11.76 21.75
C ASN A 474 -13.96 -10.53 21.76
N PRO A 475 -14.48 -9.33 22.05
CA PRO A 475 -13.70 -8.08 21.98
C PRO A 475 -12.44 -8.07 22.84
N LEU A 476 -12.43 -8.71 24.01
CA LEU A 476 -11.26 -8.77 24.89
C LEU A 476 -10.13 -9.59 24.25
N VAL A 477 -10.45 -10.74 23.65
CA VAL A 477 -9.45 -11.56 22.96
C VAL A 477 -8.92 -10.84 21.73
N ARG A 478 -9.78 -10.16 20.97
CA ARG A 478 -9.37 -9.34 19.82
C ARG A 478 -8.41 -8.23 20.23
N SER A 479 -8.74 -7.49 21.27
CA SER A 479 -7.87 -6.42 21.80
C SER A 479 -6.54 -6.97 22.29
N TYR A 480 -6.55 -8.12 22.96
CA TYR A 480 -5.32 -8.78 23.39
C TYR A 480 -4.47 -9.23 22.19
N ALA A 481 -5.08 -9.81 21.15
CA ALA A 481 -4.39 -10.23 19.94
C ALA A 481 -3.65 -9.06 19.27
N LEU A 482 -4.32 -7.93 19.13
CA LEU A 482 -3.75 -6.72 18.53
C LEU A 482 -2.64 -6.11 19.39
N ALA A 483 -2.78 -6.15 20.72
CA ALA A 483 -1.75 -5.64 21.62
C ALA A 483 -0.51 -6.53 21.68
N ALA A 484 -0.69 -7.87 21.63
CA ALA A 484 0.39 -8.84 21.72
C ALA A 484 1.18 -9.00 20.42
N ALA A 485 0.51 -8.83 19.27
CA ALA A 485 1.11 -8.90 17.94
C ALA A 485 0.46 -7.85 17.03
N PRO A 486 0.89 -6.61 17.10
CA PRO A 486 0.36 -5.54 16.26
C PRO A 486 0.43 -5.90 14.77
N THR A 487 -0.65 -5.66 14.06
CA THR A 487 -0.72 -5.90 12.63
C THR A 487 -1.21 -4.65 11.91
N PHE A 488 -0.59 -4.36 10.78
CA PHE A 488 -0.94 -3.21 9.94
C PHE A 488 -2.28 -3.40 9.23
N TYR A 489 -2.65 -4.65 8.95
CA TYR A 489 -3.87 -5.02 8.21
C TYR A 489 -5.01 -5.49 9.10
N GLY A 490 -4.89 -5.32 10.42
CA GLY A 490 -5.87 -5.80 11.36
C GLY A 490 -6.00 -7.34 11.38
N LEU A 491 -6.90 -7.83 12.20
CA LEU A 491 -7.14 -9.27 12.34
C LEU A 491 -7.72 -9.88 11.06
N ALA A 492 -8.51 -9.12 10.29
CA ALA A 492 -9.07 -9.59 9.02
C ALA A 492 -8.00 -9.93 7.99
N GLY A 493 -6.96 -9.10 7.87
CA GLY A 493 -5.84 -9.38 6.99
C GLY A 493 -5.12 -10.67 7.39
N VAL A 494 -4.84 -10.85 8.69
CA VAL A 494 -4.22 -12.07 9.21
C VAL A 494 -5.08 -13.30 8.94
N ASP A 495 -6.39 -13.22 9.25
CA ASP A 495 -7.34 -14.31 8.98
C ASP A 495 -7.36 -14.68 7.50
N THR A 496 -7.39 -13.68 6.61
CA THR A 496 -7.38 -13.90 5.16
C THR A 496 -6.15 -14.66 4.70
N ILE A 497 -4.97 -14.28 5.17
CA ILE A 497 -3.72 -14.93 4.78
C ILE A 497 -3.61 -16.36 5.36
N LEU A 498 -3.94 -16.54 6.62
CA LEU A 498 -3.80 -17.85 7.26
C LEU A 498 -4.86 -18.84 6.77
N LEU A 499 -6.12 -18.42 6.67
CA LEU A 499 -7.21 -19.25 6.13
C LEU A 499 -7.02 -19.52 4.63
N GLY A 500 -6.59 -18.51 3.87
CA GLY A 500 -6.30 -18.67 2.44
C GLY A 500 -5.19 -19.69 2.18
N GLN A 501 -4.16 -19.72 3.01
CA GLN A 501 -3.09 -20.73 2.98
C GLN A 501 -3.49 -22.06 3.65
N ARG A 502 -4.70 -22.14 4.18
CA ARG A 502 -5.23 -23.34 4.89
C ARG A 502 -4.36 -23.75 6.07
N VAL A 503 -3.89 -22.77 6.82
CA VAL A 503 -3.14 -23.04 8.06
C VAL A 503 -4.06 -23.77 9.06
N PRO A 504 -3.61 -24.89 9.66
CA PRO A 504 -4.44 -25.66 10.58
C PRO A 504 -4.90 -24.82 11.78
N CYS A 505 -6.20 -24.84 12.03
CA CYS A 505 -6.81 -24.14 13.16
C CYS A 505 -8.09 -24.85 13.60
N ARG A 506 -8.54 -24.53 14.80
CA ARG A 506 -9.90 -24.85 15.22
C ARG A 506 -10.84 -23.81 14.62
N THR A 507 -11.73 -24.21 13.71
CA THR A 507 -12.75 -23.31 13.16
C THR A 507 -13.80 -22.99 14.21
N LEU A 508 -14.10 -21.70 14.39
CA LEU A 508 -15.21 -21.24 15.21
C LEU A 508 -16.54 -21.49 14.49
N PRO A 509 -17.65 -21.72 15.22
CA PRO A 509 -18.95 -21.89 14.57
C PRO A 509 -19.38 -20.61 13.87
N SER A 510 -20.17 -20.74 12.79
CA SER A 510 -20.78 -19.61 12.10
C SER A 510 -21.69 -18.82 13.05
N LEU A 511 -21.70 -17.49 12.90
CA LEU A 511 -22.57 -16.58 13.64
C LEU A 511 -23.95 -16.42 12.97
N GLU A 512 -24.15 -17.01 11.80
CA GLU A 512 -25.42 -16.97 11.09
C GLU A 512 -25.75 -18.34 10.47
N PRO A 513 -27.03 -18.62 10.17
CA PRO A 513 -27.41 -19.80 9.40
C PRO A 513 -26.73 -19.84 8.03
N ILE A 514 -26.28 -21.03 7.62
CA ILE A 514 -25.57 -21.21 6.34
C ILE A 514 -26.43 -20.81 5.15
N GLU A 515 -27.74 -21.01 5.23
CA GLU A 515 -28.70 -20.65 4.18
C GLU A 515 -28.74 -19.14 3.96
N LYS A 516 -28.62 -18.35 5.03
CA LYS A 516 -28.57 -16.89 4.95
C LYS A 516 -27.29 -16.42 4.28
N TRP A 517 -26.16 -17.01 4.63
CA TRP A 517 -24.89 -16.73 3.95
C TRP A 517 -24.95 -17.12 2.48
N GLN A 518 -25.47 -18.32 2.15
CA GLN A 518 -25.60 -18.80 0.78
C GLN A 518 -26.46 -17.86 -0.09
N ALA A 519 -27.57 -17.38 0.45
CA ALA A 519 -28.42 -16.43 -0.26
C ALA A 519 -27.69 -15.12 -0.60
N ARG A 520 -26.87 -14.60 0.33
CA ARG A 520 -26.02 -13.42 0.03
C ARG A 520 -24.96 -13.70 -1.00
N TYR A 521 -24.32 -14.86 -0.91
CA TYR A 521 -23.31 -15.31 -1.87
C TYR A 521 -23.90 -15.40 -3.29
N ASP A 522 -25.09 -16.02 -3.43
CA ASP A 522 -25.76 -16.17 -4.71
C ASP A 522 -26.21 -14.83 -5.28
N ALA A 523 -26.71 -13.94 -4.45
CA ALA A 523 -27.09 -12.59 -4.84
C ALA A 523 -25.87 -11.77 -5.30
N ALA A 524 -24.74 -11.86 -4.60
CA ALA A 524 -23.49 -11.25 -5.02
C ALA A 524 -23.01 -11.82 -6.37
N ALA A 525 -23.09 -13.14 -6.57
CA ALA A 525 -22.73 -13.79 -7.82
C ALA A 525 -23.63 -13.33 -9.00
N ALA A 526 -24.93 -13.13 -8.76
CA ALA A 526 -25.86 -12.57 -9.76
C ALA A 526 -25.50 -11.11 -10.11
N LEU A 527 -25.17 -10.30 -9.12
CA LEU A 527 -24.73 -8.92 -9.31
C LEU A 527 -23.42 -8.84 -10.10
N VAL A 528 -22.44 -9.69 -9.79
CA VAL A 528 -21.16 -9.76 -10.51
C VAL A 528 -21.35 -10.01 -12.00
N LYS A 529 -22.32 -10.84 -12.40
CA LYS A 529 -22.60 -11.10 -13.82
C LYS A 529 -23.03 -9.87 -14.59
N ARG A 530 -23.62 -8.88 -13.91
CA ARG A 530 -24.10 -7.61 -14.47
C ARG A 530 -23.03 -6.51 -14.44
N ALA A 531 -22.01 -6.65 -13.60
CA ALA A 531 -20.94 -5.68 -13.50
C ALA A 531 -20.10 -5.62 -14.79
N MET A 532 -19.58 -4.46 -15.13
CA MET A 532 -18.74 -4.28 -16.31
C MET A 532 -17.40 -5.01 -16.18
N PRO A 533 -16.85 -5.56 -17.28
CA PRO A 533 -15.43 -5.91 -17.34
C PRO A 533 -14.55 -4.73 -16.91
N HIS A 534 -13.42 -5.01 -16.26
CA HIS A 534 -12.59 -3.96 -15.67
C HIS A 534 -12.14 -2.90 -16.68
N HIS A 535 -11.74 -3.29 -17.89
CA HIS A 535 -11.30 -2.36 -18.93
C HIS A 535 -12.44 -1.47 -19.46
N GLU A 536 -13.66 -2.01 -19.59
CA GLU A 536 -14.85 -1.24 -20.00
C GLU A 536 -15.25 -0.21 -18.93
N ALA A 537 -15.19 -0.63 -17.65
CA ALA A 537 -15.46 0.25 -16.53
C ALA A 537 -14.45 1.42 -16.44
N LEU A 538 -13.16 1.16 -16.68
CA LEU A 538 -12.14 2.21 -16.78
C LEU A 538 -12.43 3.17 -17.95
N ALA A 539 -12.80 2.64 -19.11
CA ALA A 539 -13.18 3.47 -20.26
C ALA A 539 -14.39 4.35 -19.96
N ALA A 540 -15.40 3.84 -19.24
CA ALA A 540 -16.55 4.61 -18.78
C ALA A 540 -16.13 5.76 -17.87
N PHE A 541 -15.20 5.57 -16.95
CA PHE A 541 -14.67 6.64 -16.10
C PHE A 541 -13.89 7.69 -16.87
N HIS A 542 -13.14 7.30 -17.91
CA HIS A 542 -12.46 8.26 -18.79
C HIS A 542 -13.40 9.12 -19.62
N SER A 543 -14.56 8.55 -20.02
CA SER A 543 -15.53 9.23 -20.87
C SER A 543 -16.62 9.99 -20.12
N THR A 544 -16.81 9.74 -18.82
CA THR A 544 -17.93 10.27 -18.03
C THR A 544 -17.42 11.05 -16.80
N PRO A 545 -17.19 12.37 -16.91
CA PRO A 545 -16.63 13.19 -15.82
C PRO A 545 -17.37 13.05 -14.47
N ARG A 546 -18.72 12.91 -14.52
CA ARG A 546 -19.53 12.70 -13.31
C ARG A 546 -19.06 11.52 -12.45
N LEU A 547 -18.60 10.43 -13.06
CA LEU A 547 -18.12 9.27 -12.30
C LEU A 547 -16.85 9.59 -11.49
N ASN A 548 -15.97 10.44 -12.03
CA ASN A 548 -14.77 10.90 -11.32
C ASN A 548 -15.14 11.83 -10.16
N GLU A 549 -16.11 12.73 -10.35
CA GLU A 549 -16.59 13.63 -9.30
C GLU A 549 -17.27 12.84 -8.17
N GLU A 550 -18.06 11.81 -8.51
CA GLU A 550 -18.74 10.96 -7.53
C GLU A 550 -17.81 10.00 -6.79
N LEU A 551 -16.64 9.69 -7.32
CA LEU A 551 -15.77 8.59 -6.85
C LEU A 551 -15.41 8.70 -5.36
N LEU A 552 -15.16 9.92 -4.87
CA LEU A 552 -14.73 10.19 -3.50
C LEU A 552 -15.49 11.36 -2.84
N ALA A 553 -16.42 11.98 -3.55
CA ALA A 553 -17.04 13.25 -3.13
C ALA A 553 -18.09 13.12 -2.03
N ASP A 554 -18.65 11.93 -1.84
CA ASP A 554 -19.76 11.70 -0.92
C ASP A 554 -19.24 11.34 0.50
N ALA A 555 -19.77 11.98 1.53
CA ALA A 555 -19.48 11.65 2.93
C ALA A 555 -19.78 10.19 3.27
N ASP A 556 -20.72 9.56 2.54
CA ASP A 556 -21.04 8.13 2.66
C ASP A 556 -20.07 7.20 1.92
N SER A 557 -19.13 7.73 1.13
CA SER A 557 -18.09 6.92 0.50
C SER A 557 -17.17 6.28 1.54
N TRP A 558 -16.49 5.18 1.18
CA TRP A 558 -15.51 4.57 2.06
C TRP A 558 -14.38 5.55 2.45
N ALA A 559 -14.02 6.45 1.54
CA ALA A 559 -13.03 7.50 1.76
C ALA A 559 -13.58 8.65 2.62
N GLY A 560 -14.81 9.10 2.35
CA GLY A 560 -15.48 10.19 3.08
C GLY A 560 -15.78 9.84 4.52
N ARG A 561 -16.17 8.60 4.83
CA ARG A 561 -16.40 8.14 6.20
C ARG A 561 -15.13 8.21 7.06
N GLN A 562 -13.98 7.95 6.48
CA GLN A 562 -12.71 8.11 7.17
C GLN A 562 -12.48 9.57 7.58
N VAL A 563 -12.78 10.52 6.70
CA VAL A 563 -12.68 11.95 6.99
C VAL A 563 -13.67 12.36 8.09
N ALA A 564 -14.93 11.92 8.03
CA ALA A 564 -15.96 12.25 9.01
C ALA A 564 -15.64 11.70 10.41
N SER A 565 -15.15 10.46 10.53
CA SER A 565 -14.75 9.87 11.81
C SER A 565 -13.56 10.57 12.46
N GLN A 566 -12.74 11.27 11.67
CA GLN A 566 -11.59 12.04 12.15
C GLN A 566 -11.96 13.39 12.73
N VAL A 567 -13.06 13.98 12.30
CA VAL A 567 -13.51 15.32 12.73
C VAL A 567 -14.38 15.24 13.98
N GLY A 568 -14.65 14.04 14.50
CA GLY A 568 -15.48 13.84 15.69
C GLY A 568 -16.95 14.17 15.47
N LEU A 569 -17.43 14.08 14.24
CA LEU A 569 -18.82 14.29 13.83
C LEU A 569 -19.60 12.97 13.71
N GLY A 570 -19.22 11.95 14.47
CA GLY A 570 -19.91 10.67 14.59
C GLY A 570 -20.74 10.58 15.84
#